data_86b1c38712975dc71372f7d2fcf99b08
#
_entry.id   86b1c38712975dc71372f7d2fcf99b08
#
_cell.length_a   1.000
_cell.length_b   1.000
_cell.length_c   1.000
_cell.angle_alpha   90.00
_cell.angle_beta   90.00
_cell.angle_gamma   90.00
#
_symmetry.space_group_name_H-M   'P 1'
#
loop_
_entity.id
_entity.type
_entity.pdbx_description
1 polymer ?
#
loop_
_entity_poly.entity_id
_entity_poly.type
_entity_poly.pdbx_seq_one_letter_code
_entity_poly.pdbx_strand_id
1 'polypeptide(L)'
;MSTATIATILLLGVFLVLVFLRVPVVYAIGVASLLDFFYLGINPMQMALKFVSNLNSYTLLAVPFFILMGELMSAGGITDTLIAFSKELVGWMHGGAAMVNVVASFFFGGISGSSSADCASLGPIEIKMMEEQGYDREFSTCLTMASSVEGILVPPSQNMVIFTLAAAGVTTVSIGQLFVAGYMPGAVLSIVLMIYSYYYSKKMNIPVTGKFNLKNCIKAFFKAIWGMLAVMFVVVGVIAGVFTTTESAAAAVVWSLCVGLFIYKGFSFKDIPHIFANVVETLGKVLILLGVSGAFTYLLTYLRIPTMIATGLFSITSNKIVILILLNILMLCLGCLIEMACLILMLTPVILPIWMQLGLSPIHLGVVMVLNLGIGLLTPPVGSTLFIGSAISGIKIETLSKKMAPFYITMFIALIILTYFPQTFMWLPNLLY
;
A
#
# COMPACT_ATOMS: atom_id res chain seq x y z
N MET A 1 29.98 23.48 -14.58
CA MET A 1 29.07 22.77 -13.66
C MET A 1 29.88 22.29 -12.47
N SER A 2 29.37 22.38 -11.27
CA SER A 2 30.08 21.82 -10.11
C SER A 2 30.09 20.29 -10.16
N THR A 3 31.09 19.65 -9.54
CA THR A 3 31.15 18.16 -9.43
C THR A 3 29.85 17.58 -8.87
N ALA A 4 29.24 18.24 -7.87
CA ALA A 4 27.97 17.85 -7.29
C ALA A 4 26.80 17.90 -8.29
N THR A 5 26.78 18.93 -9.17
CA THR A 5 25.73 19.04 -10.21
C THR A 5 25.84 17.91 -11.24
N ILE A 6 27.05 17.56 -11.65
CA ILE A 6 27.29 16.48 -12.62
C ILE A 6 26.91 15.13 -11.97
N ALA A 7 27.32 14.89 -10.71
CA ALA A 7 26.94 13.70 -9.96
C ALA A 7 25.41 13.57 -9.82
N THR A 8 24.71 14.65 -9.48
CA THR A 8 23.24 14.65 -9.39
C THR A 8 22.59 14.27 -10.73
N ILE A 9 23.09 14.83 -11.84
CA ILE A 9 22.58 14.50 -13.19
C ILE A 9 22.93 13.05 -13.55
N LEU A 10 24.11 12.57 -13.19
CA LEU A 10 24.52 11.18 -13.43
C LEU A 10 23.60 10.22 -12.65
N LEU A 11 23.44 10.44 -11.34
CA LEU A 11 22.60 9.59 -10.47
C LEU A 11 21.17 9.51 -10.96
N LEU A 12 20.50 10.66 -11.11
CA LEU A 12 19.09 10.71 -11.49
C LEU A 12 18.89 10.39 -12.98
N GLY A 13 19.79 10.85 -13.86
CA GLY A 13 19.71 10.63 -15.30
C GLY A 13 19.90 9.16 -15.66
N VAL A 14 20.94 8.48 -15.14
CA VAL A 14 21.14 7.04 -15.37
C VAL A 14 19.97 6.25 -14.82
N PHE A 15 19.52 6.55 -13.59
CA PHE A 15 18.38 5.91 -13.01
C PHE A 15 17.14 6.00 -13.91
N LEU A 16 16.75 7.22 -14.33
CA LEU A 16 15.57 7.42 -15.18
C LEU A 16 15.73 6.76 -16.55
N VAL A 17 16.89 6.85 -17.19
CA VAL A 17 17.15 6.20 -18.48
C VAL A 17 16.96 4.69 -18.36
N LEU A 18 17.52 4.06 -17.33
CA LEU A 18 17.38 2.61 -17.13
C LEU A 18 15.93 2.20 -16.86
N VAL A 19 15.17 3.01 -16.09
CA VAL A 19 13.75 2.77 -15.86
C VAL A 19 12.95 2.87 -17.17
N PHE A 20 13.21 3.88 -18.01
CA PHE A 20 12.57 4.01 -19.32
C PHE A 20 12.94 2.87 -20.29
N LEU A 21 14.15 2.33 -20.17
CA LEU A 21 14.60 1.12 -20.89
C LEU A 21 13.98 -0.17 -20.32
N ARG A 22 13.07 -0.07 -19.34
CA ARG A 22 12.39 -1.21 -18.67
C ARG A 22 13.34 -2.12 -17.90
N VAL A 23 14.50 -1.64 -17.49
CA VAL A 23 15.37 -2.36 -16.57
C VAL A 23 14.68 -2.43 -15.20
N PRO A 24 14.65 -3.62 -14.54
CA PRO A 24 14.06 -3.71 -13.21
C PRO A 24 14.67 -2.68 -12.25
N VAL A 25 13.82 -2.02 -11.46
CA VAL A 25 14.17 -0.82 -10.66
C VAL A 25 15.34 -1.08 -9.71
N VAL A 26 15.44 -2.28 -9.16
CA VAL A 26 16.55 -2.70 -8.29
C VAL A 26 17.91 -2.52 -8.99
N TYR A 27 18.01 -2.98 -10.24
CA TYR A 27 19.24 -2.84 -11.04
C TYR A 27 19.46 -1.40 -11.46
N ALA A 28 18.40 -0.67 -11.81
CA ALA A 28 18.50 0.73 -12.18
C ALA A 28 19.08 1.59 -11.05
N ILE A 29 18.58 1.40 -9.81
CA ILE A 29 19.11 2.06 -8.61
C ILE A 29 20.55 1.63 -8.34
N GLY A 30 20.82 0.31 -8.41
CA GLY A 30 22.14 -0.24 -8.13
C GLY A 30 23.21 0.29 -9.07
N VAL A 31 22.95 0.26 -10.38
CA VAL A 31 23.88 0.75 -11.40
C VAL A 31 24.08 2.25 -11.29
N ALA A 32 23.00 3.03 -11.16
CA ALA A 32 23.09 4.48 -11.00
C ALA A 32 23.92 4.86 -9.77
N SER A 33 23.67 4.20 -8.64
CA SER A 33 24.45 4.43 -7.41
C SER A 33 25.92 4.06 -7.59
N LEU A 34 26.20 2.88 -8.16
CA LEU A 34 27.58 2.41 -8.35
C LEU A 34 28.39 3.36 -9.24
N LEU A 35 27.81 3.81 -10.36
CA LEU A 35 28.46 4.76 -11.25
C LEU A 35 28.75 6.10 -10.54
N ASP A 36 27.84 6.56 -9.70
CA ASP A 36 28.01 7.81 -8.98
C ASP A 36 29.04 7.70 -7.85
N PHE A 37 29.13 6.54 -7.15
CA PHE A 37 30.21 6.25 -6.20
C PHE A 37 31.58 6.33 -6.87
N PHE A 38 31.72 5.75 -8.07
CA PHE A 38 32.96 5.83 -8.83
C PHE A 38 33.26 7.25 -9.29
N TYR A 39 32.27 7.98 -9.80
CA TYR A 39 32.45 9.35 -10.28
C TYR A 39 32.89 10.30 -9.15
N LEU A 40 32.32 10.15 -7.95
CA LEU A 40 32.66 10.95 -6.76
C LEU A 40 33.97 10.51 -6.10
N GLY A 41 34.62 9.44 -6.55
CA GLY A 41 35.82 8.88 -5.91
C GLY A 41 35.54 8.28 -4.53
N ILE A 42 34.28 7.97 -4.22
CA ILE A 42 33.92 7.34 -2.96
C ILE A 42 34.19 5.83 -3.07
N ASN A 43 34.84 5.27 -2.04
CA ASN A 43 35.13 3.83 -2.04
C ASN A 43 33.84 3.00 -2.23
N PRO A 44 33.74 2.12 -3.27
CA PRO A 44 32.57 1.28 -3.54
C PRO A 44 32.17 0.38 -2.36
N MET A 45 33.10 0.10 -1.44
CA MET A 45 32.80 -0.63 -0.20
C MET A 45 31.74 0.08 0.65
N GLN A 46 31.64 1.41 0.54
CA GLN A 46 30.56 2.18 1.20
C GLN A 46 29.17 1.79 0.66
N MET A 47 29.05 1.44 -0.62
CA MET A 47 27.77 0.95 -1.16
C MET A 47 27.36 -0.35 -0.47
N ALA A 48 28.30 -1.30 -0.31
CA ALA A 48 28.04 -2.56 0.38
C ALA A 48 27.69 -2.34 1.87
N LEU A 49 28.41 -1.44 2.54
CA LEU A 49 28.12 -1.07 3.93
C LEU A 49 26.75 -0.44 4.10
N LYS A 50 26.33 0.44 3.18
CA LYS A 50 24.99 1.06 3.21
C LYS A 50 23.90 0.05 2.88
N PHE A 51 24.14 -0.89 1.98
CA PHE A 51 23.27 -2.02 1.69
C PHE A 51 23.00 -2.84 2.97
N VAL A 52 24.05 -3.30 3.62
CA VAL A 52 23.94 -4.13 4.84
C VAL A 52 23.34 -3.33 6.00
N SER A 53 23.79 -2.09 6.21
CA SER A 53 23.28 -1.23 7.28
C SER A 53 21.78 -0.96 7.16
N ASN A 54 21.27 -0.78 5.92
CA ASN A 54 19.86 -0.54 5.69
C ASN A 54 18.98 -1.78 5.97
N LEU A 55 19.56 -2.98 5.82
CA LEU A 55 18.89 -4.23 6.16
C LEU A 55 19.01 -4.59 7.65
N ASN A 56 20.00 -4.06 8.35
CA ASN A 56 20.23 -4.34 9.76
C ASN A 56 19.40 -3.42 10.66
N SER A 57 18.08 -3.53 10.57
CA SER A 57 17.13 -2.79 11.39
C SER A 57 16.15 -3.73 12.07
N TYR A 58 15.99 -3.59 13.40
CA TYR A 58 15.01 -4.38 14.15
C TYR A 58 13.57 -4.15 13.67
N THR A 59 13.24 -2.93 13.31
CA THR A 59 11.94 -2.55 12.77
C THR A 59 11.63 -3.27 11.44
N LEU A 60 12.67 -3.55 10.64
CA LEU A 60 12.51 -4.26 9.37
C LEU A 60 12.01 -5.69 9.57
N LEU A 61 12.30 -6.32 10.72
CA LEU A 61 11.81 -7.69 11.02
C LEU A 61 10.28 -7.80 11.05
N ALA A 62 9.56 -6.70 11.24
CA ALA A 62 8.10 -6.70 11.16
C ALA A 62 7.60 -7.04 9.74
N VAL A 63 8.34 -6.65 8.68
CA VAL A 63 7.93 -6.88 7.27
C VAL A 63 7.82 -8.37 6.94
N PRO A 64 8.83 -9.24 7.20
CA PRO A 64 8.71 -10.68 7.03
C PRO A 64 7.51 -11.29 7.73
N PHE A 65 7.26 -10.88 8.98
CA PHE A 65 6.14 -11.40 9.75
C PHE A 65 4.79 -10.96 9.18
N PHE A 66 4.65 -9.71 8.72
CA PHE A 66 3.41 -9.27 8.07
C PHE A 66 3.16 -9.99 6.75
N ILE A 67 4.18 -10.20 5.92
CA ILE A 67 4.06 -10.98 4.69
C ILE A 67 3.63 -12.42 5.02
N LEU A 68 4.29 -13.05 5.99
CA LEU A 68 3.95 -14.42 6.41
C LEU A 68 2.53 -14.50 7.01
N MET A 69 2.12 -13.54 7.83
CA MET A 69 0.77 -13.47 8.36
C MET A 69 -0.26 -13.40 7.22
N GLY A 70 -0.05 -12.52 6.23
CA GLY A 70 -0.94 -12.36 5.08
C GLY A 70 -1.06 -13.64 4.24
N GLU A 71 0.04 -14.31 3.95
CA GLU A 71 0.06 -15.58 3.21
C GLU A 71 -0.64 -16.71 3.98
N LEU A 72 -0.37 -16.84 5.29
CA LEU A 72 -1.03 -17.84 6.14
C LEU A 72 -2.54 -17.61 6.21
N MET A 73 -2.97 -16.35 6.32
CA MET A 73 -4.38 -16.00 6.41
C MET A 73 -5.10 -16.22 5.08
N SER A 74 -4.47 -15.85 3.97
CA SER A 74 -4.99 -16.09 2.62
C SER A 74 -5.16 -17.59 2.35
N ALA A 75 -4.11 -18.39 2.60
CA ALA A 75 -4.16 -19.84 2.46
C ALA A 75 -5.12 -20.49 3.48
N GLY A 76 -5.31 -19.88 4.65
CA GLY A 76 -6.13 -20.36 5.75
C GLY A 76 -7.63 -20.29 5.52
N GLY A 77 -8.13 -19.71 4.41
CA GLY A 77 -9.56 -19.65 4.09
C GLY A 77 -10.32 -18.52 4.82
N ILE A 78 -9.59 -17.52 5.32
CA ILE A 78 -10.24 -16.34 5.91
C ILE A 78 -11.00 -15.53 4.87
N THR A 79 -10.53 -15.50 3.63
CA THR A 79 -11.14 -14.80 2.50
C THR A 79 -12.64 -15.09 2.38
N ASP A 80 -13.02 -16.36 2.39
CA ASP A 80 -14.41 -16.78 2.28
C ASP A 80 -15.26 -16.29 3.46
N THR A 81 -14.69 -16.30 4.67
CA THR A 81 -15.41 -15.88 5.88
C THR A 81 -15.60 -14.38 5.93
N LEU A 82 -14.63 -13.58 5.43
CA LEU A 82 -14.74 -12.14 5.33
C LEU A 82 -15.75 -11.71 4.25
N ILE A 83 -15.75 -12.35 3.09
CA ILE A 83 -16.76 -12.11 2.05
C ILE A 83 -18.15 -12.44 2.57
N ALA A 84 -18.31 -13.58 3.25
CA ALA A 84 -19.59 -13.98 3.86
C ALA A 84 -20.06 -12.97 4.93
N PHE A 85 -19.16 -12.46 5.77
CA PHE A 85 -19.48 -11.42 6.74
C PHE A 85 -19.86 -10.10 6.06
N SER A 86 -19.08 -9.64 5.08
CA SER A 86 -19.36 -8.43 4.30
C SER A 86 -20.70 -8.53 3.57
N LYS A 87 -21.06 -9.71 3.06
CA LYS A 87 -22.37 -9.97 2.42
C LYS A 87 -23.54 -9.79 3.38
N GLU A 88 -23.44 -10.28 4.60
CA GLU A 88 -24.48 -10.09 5.63
C GLU A 88 -24.53 -8.65 6.13
N LEU A 89 -23.38 -7.94 6.13
CA LEU A 89 -23.29 -6.57 6.63
C LEU A 89 -23.88 -5.55 5.66
N VAL A 90 -23.52 -5.62 4.38
CA VAL A 90 -23.86 -4.60 3.36
C VAL A 90 -24.54 -5.14 2.10
N GLY A 91 -24.61 -6.47 1.93
CA GLY A 91 -25.14 -7.07 0.69
C GLY A 91 -26.62 -6.80 0.43
N TRP A 92 -27.38 -6.37 1.43
CA TRP A 92 -28.77 -5.96 1.35
C TRP A 92 -28.96 -4.54 0.80
N MET A 93 -27.87 -3.75 0.72
CA MET A 93 -27.91 -2.40 0.18
C MET A 93 -28.12 -2.42 -1.34
N HIS A 94 -28.55 -1.28 -1.88
CA HIS A 94 -28.62 -1.13 -3.34
C HIS A 94 -27.22 -1.24 -3.95
N GLY A 95 -27.06 -2.13 -4.91
CA GLY A 95 -25.73 -2.49 -5.43
C GLY A 95 -24.94 -3.48 -4.56
N GLY A 96 -25.64 -4.37 -3.84
CA GLY A 96 -25.13 -5.22 -2.78
C GLY A 96 -23.78 -5.87 -3.05
N ALA A 97 -23.57 -6.52 -4.23
CA ALA A 97 -22.27 -7.16 -4.52
C ALA A 97 -21.12 -6.16 -4.63
N ALA A 98 -21.34 -4.97 -5.20
CA ALA A 98 -20.33 -3.93 -5.26
C ALA A 98 -20.00 -3.37 -3.86
N MET A 99 -21.02 -3.25 -2.98
CA MET A 99 -20.79 -2.86 -1.59
C MET A 99 -19.98 -3.92 -0.83
N VAL A 100 -20.30 -5.20 -1.06
CA VAL A 100 -19.57 -6.33 -0.47
C VAL A 100 -18.10 -6.33 -0.91
N ASN A 101 -17.83 -6.08 -2.18
CA ASN A 101 -16.47 -5.97 -2.72
C ASN A 101 -15.65 -4.95 -1.93
N VAL A 102 -16.13 -3.71 -1.83
CA VAL A 102 -15.42 -2.64 -1.10
C VAL A 102 -15.21 -2.98 0.37
N VAL A 103 -16.25 -3.46 1.06
CA VAL A 103 -16.16 -3.78 2.50
C VAL A 103 -15.29 -5.01 2.75
N ALA A 104 -15.29 -6.00 1.86
CA ALA A 104 -14.43 -7.17 1.97
C ALA A 104 -12.95 -6.78 1.80
N SER A 105 -12.62 -5.93 0.79
CA SER A 105 -11.28 -5.37 0.62
C SER A 105 -10.83 -4.55 1.82
N PHE A 106 -11.72 -3.76 2.44
CA PHE A 106 -11.39 -3.02 3.67
C PHE A 106 -10.94 -3.96 4.81
N PHE A 107 -11.69 -5.03 5.08
CA PHE A 107 -11.33 -5.99 6.12
C PHE A 107 -10.12 -6.84 5.75
N PHE A 108 -10.03 -7.30 4.51
CA PHE A 108 -8.92 -8.11 4.03
C PHE A 108 -7.63 -7.30 3.91
N GLY A 109 -7.73 -6.02 3.63
CA GLY A 109 -6.61 -5.09 3.59
C GLY A 109 -5.78 -5.10 4.86
N GLY A 110 -6.44 -5.12 6.02
CA GLY A 110 -5.77 -5.26 7.32
C GLY A 110 -5.06 -6.62 7.52
N ILE A 111 -5.24 -7.56 6.61
CA ILE A 111 -4.60 -8.88 6.66
C ILE A 111 -3.48 -8.96 5.62
N SER A 112 -3.77 -8.58 4.37
CA SER A 112 -2.84 -8.70 3.25
C SER A 112 -1.74 -7.64 3.27
N GLY A 113 -2.06 -6.42 3.71
CA GLY A 113 -1.15 -5.28 3.69
C GLY A 113 -0.67 -4.86 2.28
N SER A 114 -1.30 -5.39 1.20
CA SER A 114 -0.85 -5.24 -0.18
C SER A 114 -2.03 -5.21 -1.17
N SER A 115 -2.10 -4.16 -1.99
CA SER A 115 -3.11 -4.04 -3.05
C SER A 115 -3.03 -5.19 -4.07
N SER A 116 -1.83 -5.61 -4.45
CA SER A 116 -1.64 -6.72 -5.38
C SER A 116 -2.14 -8.05 -4.82
N ALA A 117 -1.87 -8.31 -3.54
CA ALA A 117 -2.32 -9.53 -2.86
C ALA A 117 -3.84 -9.53 -2.67
N ASP A 118 -4.44 -8.39 -2.33
CA ASP A 118 -5.87 -8.19 -2.21
C ASP A 118 -6.57 -8.50 -3.55
N CYS A 119 -6.17 -7.81 -4.62
CA CYS A 119 -6.72 -8.00 -5.96
C CYS A 119 -6.57 -9.47 -6.45
N ALA A 120 -5.45 -10.13 -6.18
CA ALA A 120 -5.22 -11.50 -6.60
C ALA A 120 -6.07 -12.51 -5.81
N SER A 121 -6.26 -12.29 -4.50
CA SER A 121 -6.95 -13.24 -3.61
C SER A 121 -8.47 -13.08 -3.66
N LEU A 122 -8.97 -11.84 -3.52
CA LEU A 122 -10.41 -11.53 -3.52
C LEU A 122 -10.98 -11.44 -4.93
N GLY A 123 -10.19 -10.92 -5.88
CA GLY A 123 -10.66 -10.53 -7.21
C GLY A 123 -11.43 -11.62 -7.96
N PRO A 124 -10.94 -12.86 -8.07
CA PRO A 124 -11.67 -13.93 -8.77
C PRO A 124 -13.07 -14.20 -8.19
N ILE A 125 -13.21 -14.10 -6.87
CA ILE A 125 -14.47 -14.36 -6.17
C ILE A 125 -15.40 -13.16 -6.31
N GLU A 126 -14.88 -11.95 -6.10
CA GLU A 126 -15.66 -10.70 -6.15
C GLU A 126 -16.16 -10.39 -7.54
N ILE A 127 -15.31 -10.51 -8.56
CA ILE A 127 -15.71 -10.31 -9.95
C ILE A 127 -16.85 -11.26 -10.32
N LYS A 128 -16.70 -12.55 -10.00
CA LYS A 128 -17.73 -13.55 -10.25
C LYS A 128 -19.04 -13.23 -9.52
N MET A 129 -18.97 -12.89 -8.24
CA MET A 129 -20.14 -12.52 -7.42
C MET A 129 -20.88 -11.31 -8.01
N MET A 130 -20.15 -10.32 -8.51
CA MET A 130 -20.74 -9.14 -9.14
C MET A 130 -21.37 -9.48 -10.50
N GLU A 131 -20.71 -10.28 -11.35
CA GLU A 131 -21.26 -10.75 -12.63
C GLU A 131 -22.58 -11.52 -12.41
N GLU A 132 -22.66 -12.38 -11.40
CA GLU A 132 -23.88 -13.12 -11.02
C GLU A 132 -25.04 -12.20 -10.62
N GLN A 133 -24.75 -10.97 -10.17
CA GLN A 133 -25.76 -9.94 -9.88
C GLN A 133 -26.06 -9.01 -11.07
N GLY A 134 -25.42 -9.22 -12.21
CA GLY A 134 -25.69 -8.48 -13.44
C GLY A 134 -24.78 -7.27 -13.68
N TYR A 135 -23.65 -7.19 -13.00
CA TYR A 135 -22.64 -6.18 -13.32
C TYR A 135 -21.79 -6.57 -14.53
N ASP A 136 -21.34 -5.56 -15.29
CA ASP A 136 -20.37 -5.77 -16.35
C ASP A 136 -19.04 -6.24 -15.76
N ARG A 137 -18.36 -7.15 -16.46
CA ARG A 137 -17.06 -7.68 -16.05
C ARG A 137 -15.99 -6.59 -15.93
N GLU A 138 -16.02 -5.61 -16.85
CA GLU A 138 -15.10 -4.46 -16.80
C GLU A 138 -15.31 -3.62 -15.54
N PHE A 139 -16.56 -3.29 -15.20
CA PHE A 139 -16.86 -2.55 -13.99
C PHE A 139 -16.44 -3.32 -12.74
N SER A 140 -16.79 -4.61 -12.66
CA SER A 140 -16.45 -5.48 -11.54
C SER A 140 -14.94 -5.55 -11.33
N THR A 141 -14.17 -5.74 -12.41
CA THR A 141 -12.70 -5.76 -12.35
C THR A 141 -12.13 -4.41 -11.92
N CYS A 142 -12.64 -3.31 -12.46
CA CYS A 142 -12.16 -1.97 -12.10
C CYS A 142 -12.47 -1.62 -10.64
N LEU A 143 -13.64 -2.00 -10.12
CA LEU A 143 -13.98 -1.79 -8.71
C LEU A 143 -13.07 -2.61 -7.81
N THR A 144 -12.87 -3.91 -8.10
CA THR A 144 -11.97 -4.79 -7.35
C THR A 144 -10.53 -4.27 -7.31
N MET A 145 -10.02 -3.76 -8.44
CA MET A 145 -8.72 -3.10 -8.46
C MET A 145 -8.70 -1.82 -7.61
N ALA A 146 -9.75 -1.00 -7.67
CA ALA A 146 -9.81 0.25 -6.91
C ALA A 146 -9.95 0.00 -5.40
N SER A 147 -10.79 -0.95 -4.98
CA SER A 147 -10.97 -1.33 -3.58
C SER A 147 -9.71 -1.99 -2.99
N SER A 148 -8.95 -2.74 -3.80
CA SER A 148 -7.69 -3.35 -3.35
C SER A 148 -6.64 -2.34 -2.84
N VAL A 149 -6.75 -1.05 -3.22
CA VAL A 149 -5.91 0.02 -2.67
C VAL A 149 -6.14 0.20 -1.17
N GLU A 150 -7.29 -0.19 -0.64
CA GLU A 150 -7.54 -0.24 0.80
C GLU A 150 -6.55 -1.17 1.51
N GLY A 151 -6.09 -2.23 0.85
CA GLY A 151 -5.10 -3.17 1.36
C GLY A 151 -3.74 -2.57 1.71
N ILE A 152 -3.41 -1.42 1.18
CA ILE A 152 -2.17 -0.70 1.55
C ILE A 152 -2.41 0.41 2.57
N LEU A 153 -3.66 0.84 2.77
CA LEU A 153 -4.05 1.89 3.70
C LEU A 153 -4.48 1.34 5.06
N VAL A 154 -5.26 0.25 5.06
CA VAL A 154 -5.77 -0.35 6.29
C VAL A 154 -4.66 -1.14 6.98
N PRO A 155 -4.36 -0.84 8.26
CA PRO A 155 -3.30 -1.53 8.99
C PRO A 155 -3.66 -2.99 9.35
N PRO A 156 -2.60 -3.82 9.49
CA PRO A 156 -1.18 -3.54 9.31
C PRO A 156 -0.75 -3.50 7.84
N SER A 157 -0.03 -2.44 7.46
CA SER A 157 0.44 -2.24 6.09
C SER A 157 1.96 -2.29 6.02
N GLN A 158 2.51 -3.18 5.18
CA GLN A 158 3.95 -3.26 4.96
C GLN A 158 4.53 -1.96 4.37
N ASN A 159 3.77 -1.23 3.55
CA ASN A 159 4.21 0.03 2.96
C ASN A 159 4.34 1.15 4.00
N MET A 160 3.49 1.16 5.03
CA MET A 160 3.61 2.08 6.16
C MET A 160 4.87 1.79 6.99
N VAL A 161 5.23 0.51 7.16
CA VAL A 161 6.50 0.14 7.82
C VAL A 161 7.70 0.60 6.99
N ILE A 162 7.68 0.39 5.67
CA ILE A 162 8.73 0.87 4.76
C ILE A 162 8.84 2.40 4.82
N PHE A 163 7.72 3.13 4.90
CA PHE A 163 7.73 4.58 5.07
C PHE A 163 8.44 5.01 6.35
N THR A 164 8.16 4.35 7.48
CA THR A 164 8.82 4.70 8.76
C THR A 164 10.33 4.46 8.72
N LEU A 165 10.76 3.39 8.04
CA LEU A 165 12.18 3.12 7.80
C LEU A 165 12.83 4.19 6.93
N ALA A 166 12.16 4.59 5.85
CA ALA A 166 12.64 5.65 4.96
C ALA A 166 12.69 7.03 5.65
N ALA A 167 11.76 7.29 6.57
CA ALA A 167 11.70 8.52 7.35
C ALA A 167 12.78 8.61 8.42
N ALA A 168 13.32 7.49 8.90
CA ALA A 168 14.26 7.42 10.03
C ALA A 168 15.54 8.26 9.83
N GLY A 169 15.94 8.50 8.58
CA GLY A 169 17.07 9.39 8.24
C GLY A 169 16.77 10.89 8.40
N VAL A 170 15.50 11.27 8.56
CA VAL A 170 15.03 12.66 8.68
C VAL A 170 14.41 12.93 10.04
N THR A 171 13.49 12.07 10.47
CA THR A 171 12.78 12.17 11.75
C THR A 171 12.27 10.80 12.19
N THR A 172 12.00 10.64 13.48
CA THR A 172 11.37 9.43 14.01
C THR A 172 9.86 9.46 13.77
N VAL A 173 9.33 8.41 13.16
CA VAL A 173 7.90 8.22 12.93
C VAL A 173 7.43 6.97 13.66
N SER A 174 6.42 7.09 14.50
CA SER A 174 5.83 5.93 15.19
C SER A 174 4.99 5.11 14.21
N ILE A 175 5.33 3.82 14.07
CA ILE A 175 4.54 2.88 13.25
C ILE A 175 3.13 2.74 13.82
N GLY A 176 2.97 2.68 15.14
CA GLY A 176 1.67 2.58 15.79
C GLY A 176 0.76 3.77 15.46
N GLN A 177 1.30 4.99 15.55
CA GLN A 177 0.56 6.19 15.15
C GLN A 177 0.19 6.17 13.66
N LEU A 178 1.10 5.72 12.80
CA LEU A 178 0.85 5.64 11.36
C LEU A 178 -0.20 4.57 11.04
N PHE A 179 -0.18 3.44 11.75
CA PHE A 179 -1.21 2.41 11.63
C PHE A 179 -2.58 2.95 12.04
N VAL A 180 -2.69 3.58 13.21
CA VAL A 180 -3.95 4.20 13.64
C VAL A 180 -4.45 5.21 12.63
N ALA A 181 -3.55 6.04 12.07
CA ALA A 181 -3.87 7.01 11.04
C ALA A 181 -4.41 6.39 9.75
N GLY A 182 -4.06 5.15 9.42
CA GLY A 182 -4.44 4.47 8.18
C GLY A 182 -5.91 4.04 8.11
N TYR A 183 -6.58 3.78 9.24
CA TYR A 183 -7.98 3.32 9.24
C TYR A 183 -8.95 4.34 8.64
N MET A 184 -8.83 5.61 9.02
CA MET A 184 -9.73 6.65 8.51
C MET A 184 -9.57 6.91 7.00
N PRO A 185 -8.36 6.98 6.44
CA PRO A 185 -8.13 7.04 5.00
C PRO A 185 -8.73 5.85 4.24
N GLY A 186 -8.54 4.63 4.76
CA GLY A 186 -9.21 3.45 4.21
C GLY A 186 -10.74 3.61 4.19
N ALA A 187 -11.33 4.01 5.31
CA ALA A 187 -12.77 4.26 5.39
C ALA A 187 -13.25 5.39 4.45
N VAL A 188 -12.48 6.46 4.28
CA VAL A 188 -12.80 7.54 3.32
C VAL A 188 -12.80 6.99 1.90
N LEU A 189 -11.79 6.20 1.53
CA LEU A 189 -11.71 5.57 0.22
C LEU A 189 -12.90 4.62 0.00
N SER A 190 -13.20 3.75 0.98
CA SER A 190 -14.38 2.86 0.94
C SER A 190 -15.67 3.62 0.71
N ILE A 191 -15.91 4.68 1.48
CA ILE A 191 -17.14 5.49 1.37
C ILE A 191 -17.27 6.08 -0.04
N VAL A 192 -16.19 6.67 -0.59
CA VAL A 192 -16.23 7.30 -1.92
C VAL A 192 -16.47 6.25 -3.01
N LEU A 193 -15.83 5.08 -2.92
CA LEU A 193 -16.07 3.96 -3.83
C LEU A 193 -17.50 3.40 -3.72
N MET A 194 -18.03 3.26 -2.50
CA MET A 194 -19.41 2.82 -2.26
C MET A 194 -20.42 3.82 -2.82
N ILE A 195 -20.21 5.13 -2.67
CA ILE A 195 -21.07 6.16 -3.26
C ILE A 195 -21.11 6.03 -4.78
N TYR A 196 -19.94 5.90 -5.43
CA TYR A 196 -19.88 5.72 -6.88
C TYR A 196 -20.57 4.43 -7.31
N SER A 197 -20.31 3.31 -6.62
CA SER A 197 -20.92 2.01 -6.89
C SER A 197 -22.45 2.03 -6.71
N TYR A 198 -22.96 2.77 -5.73
CA TYR A 198 -24.39 2.99 -5.54
C TYR A 198 -25.04 3.69 -6.75
N TYR A 199 -24.43 4.79 -7.20
CA TYR A 199 -24.95 5.50 -8.39
C TYR A 199 -24.89 4.66 -9.65
N TYR A 200 -23.80 3.92 -9.84
CA TYR A 200 -23.65 3.02 -10.98
C TYR A 200 -24.71 1.91 -10.97
N SER A 201 -24.90 1.26 -9.83
CA SER A 201 -25.88 0.19 -9.66
C SER A 201 -27.30 0.65 -9.92
N LYS A 202 -27.64 1.87 -9.49
CA LYS A 202 -28.95 2.48 -9.72
C LYS A 202 -29.17 2.77 -11.22
N LYS A 203 -28.12 3.26 -11.90
CA LYS A 203 -28.17 3.54 -13.35
C LYS A 203 -28.36 2.27 -14.17
N MET A 204 -27.71 1.18 -13.75
CA MET A 204 -27.79 -0.13 -14.42
C MET A 204 -28.99 -0.97 -13.99
N ASN A 205 -29.86 -0.46 -13.11
CA ASN A 205 -31.02 -1.16 -12.56
C ASN A 205 -30.67 -2.51 -11.93
N ILE A 206 -29.52 -2.61 -11.25
CA ILE A 206 -29.11 -3.83 -10.54
C ILE A 206 -30.10 -4.11 -9.40
N PRO A 207 -30.66 -5.34 -9.32
CA PRO A 207 -31.67 -5.66 -8.32
C PRO A 207 -31.06 -5.67 -6.90
N VAL A 208 -31.89 -5.25 -5.94
CA VAL A 208 -31.54 -5.40 -4.51
C VAL A 208 -31.80 -6.84 -4.11
N THR A 209 -30.76 -7.53 -3.66
CA THR A 209 -30.84 -8.94 -3.28
C THR A 209 -30.77 -9.08 -1.75
N GLY A 210 -31.89 -9.42 -1.14
CA GLY A 210 -31.94 -9.75 0.29
C GLY A 210 -32.44 -8.63 1.20
N LYS A 211 -32.50 -8.96 2.50
CA LYS A 211 -32.86 -8.03 3.60
C LYS A 211 -31.84 -8.18 4.71
N PHE A 212 -31.55 -7.08 5.40
CA PHE A 212 -30.67 -7.13 6.56
C PHE A 212 -31.20 -8.07 7.63
N ASN A 213 -30.36 -9.00 8.08
CA ASN A 213 -30.68 -9.93 9.15
C ASN A 213 -29.56 -9.91 10.20
N LEU A 214 -29.83 -9.24 11.32
CA LEU A 214 -28.87 -9.08 12.41
C LEU A 214 -28.35 -10.43 12.95
N LYS A 215 -29.23 -11.45 13.05
CA LYS A 215 -28.82 -12.77 13.54
C LYS A 215 -27.79 -13.44 12.62
N ASN A 216 -27.99 -13.35 11.31
CA ASN A 216 -27.05 -13.86 10.32
C ASN A 216 -25.75 -13.07 10.33
N CYS A 217 -25.83 -11.76 10.43
CA CYS A 217 -24.66 -10.88 10.53
C CYS A 217 -23.79 -11.22 11.75
N ILE A 218 -24.41 -11.39 12.94
CA ILE A 218 -23.72 -11.81 14.16
C ILE A 218 -23.07 -13.20 13.97
N LYS A 219 -23.80 -14.14 13.37
CA LYS A 219 -23.26 -15.49 13.11
C LYS A 219 -22.06 -15.47 12.15
N ALA A 220 -22.13 -14.66 11.09
CA ALA A 220 -21.04 -14.48 10.14
C ALA A 220 -19.84 -13.77 10.81
N PHE A 221 -20.07 -12.76 11.65
CA PHE A 221 -19.04 -12.09 12.44
C PHE A 221 -18.27 -13.08 13.32
N PHE A 222 -18.96 -13.95 14.08
CA PHE A 222 -18.30 -14.96 14.91
C PHE A 222 -17.52 -16.01 14.12
N LYS A 223 -17.81 -16.20 12.85
CA LYS A 223 -16.97 -17.02 11.97
C LYS A 223 -15.73 -16.26 11.48
N ALA A 224 -15.86 -14.99 11.14
CA ALA A 224 -14.78 -14.17 10.63
C ALA A 224 -13.83 -13.65 11.73
N ILE A 225 -14.30 -13.56 13.00
CA ILE A 225 -13.58 -12.93 14.11
C ILE A 225 -12.20 -13.57 14.35
N TRP A 226 -12.07 -14.88 14.18
CA TRP A 226 -10.81 -15.58 14.40
C TRP A 226 -9.69 -15.06 13.49
N GLY A 227 -10.01 -14.75 12.25
CA GLY A 227 -9.09 -14.10 11.34
C GLY A 227 -8.86 -12.64 11.70
N MET A 228 -9.92 -11.89 12.00
CA MET A 228 -9.81 -10.48 12.38
C MET A 228 -8.99 -10.28 13.67
N LEU A 229 -8.97 -11.24 14.58
CA LEU A 229 -8.14 -11.18 15.78
C LEU A 229 -6.64 -11.09 15.48
N ALA A 230 -6.15 -11.66 14.38
CA ALA A 230 -4.75 -11.50 13.98
C ALA A 230 -4.39 -10.02 13.78
N VAL A 231 -5.27 -9.29 13.09
CA VAL A 231 -5.13 -7.83 12.89
C VAL A 231 -5.22 -7.09 14.22
N MET A 232 -6.18 -7.49 15.07
CA MET A 232 -6.33 -6.88 16.40
C MET A 232 -5.11 -7.10 17.29
N PHE A 233 -4.45 -8.26 17.24
CA PHE A 233 -3.19 -8.48 17.97
C PHE A 233 -2.12 -7.48 17.56
N VAL A 234 -1.99 -7.20 16.27
CA VAL A 234 -1.02 -6.22 15.78
C VAL A 234 -1.40 -4.82 16.27
N VAL A 235 -2.62 -4.39 15.98
CA VAL A 235 -3.02 -3.00 16.20
C VAL A 235 -3.18 -2.67 17.68
N VAL A 236 -3.94 -3.49 18.41
CA VAL A 236 -4.18 -3.29 19.85
C VAL A 236 -2.90 -3.50 20.65
N GLY A 237 -2.09 -4.52 20.30
CA GLY A 237 -0.82 -4.79 20.98
C GLY A 237 0.16 -3.62 20.90
N VAL A 238 0.23 -2.96 19.73
CA VAL A 238 1.08 -1.79 19.51
C VAL A 238 0.49 -0.53 20.18
N ILE A 239 -0.82 -0.26 20.04
CA ILE A 239 -1.48 0.92 20.64
C ILE A 239 -1.42 0.87 22.16
N ALA A 240 -1.66 -0.29 22.76
CA ALA A 240 -1.61 -0.48 24.20
C ALA A 240 -0.17 -0.47 24.77
N GLY A 241 0.86 -0.41 23.89
CA GLY A 241 2.28 -0.44 24.32
C GLY A 241 2.72 -1.77 24.94
N VAL A 242 1.90 -2.82 24.79
CA VAL A 242 2.20 -4.16 25.35
C VAL A 242 3.27 -4.86 24.52
N PHE A 243 3.22 -4.66 23.21
CA PHE A 243 4.15 -5.26 22.23
C PHE A 243 4.74 -4.19 21.33
N THR A 244 5.99 -4.41 20.92
CA THR A 244 6.55 -3.73 19.76
C THR A 244 5.86 -4.19 18.48
N THR A 245 6.01 -3.46 17.40
CA THR A 245 5.43 -3.84 16.09
C THR A 245 5.92 -5.20 15.60
N THR A 246 7.19 -5.53 15.87
CA THR A 246 7.79 -6.83 15.50
C THR A 246 7.22 -7.97 16.34
N GLU A 247 7.09 -7.78 17.65
CA GLU A 247 6.50 -8.78 18.55
C GLU A 247 5.03 -9.01 18.24
N SER A 248 4.27 -7.95 17.99
CA SER A 248 2.86 -8.04 17.57
C SER A 248 2.70 -8.80 16.26
N ALA A 249 3.57 -8.54 15.27
CA ALA A 249 3.56 -9.24 14.00
C ALA A 249 3.90 -10.73 14.18
N ALA A 250 4.89 -11.07 15.01
CA ALA A 250 5.22 -12.46 15.32
C ALA A 250 4.08 -13.18 16.03
N ALA A 251 3.41 -12.54 17.01
CA ALA A 251 2.23 -13.10 17.69
C ALA A 251 1.07 -13.34 16.69
N ALA A 252 0.85 -12.40 15.77
CA ALA A 252 -0.16 -12.54 14.73
C ALA A 252 0.13 -13.70 13.75
N VAL A 253 1.41 -13.95 13.42
CA VAL A 253 1.82 -15.12 12.63
C VAL A 253 1.47 -16.42 13.35
N VAL A 254 1.81 -16.55 14.64
CA VAL A 254 1.49 -17.74 15.42
C VAL A 254 -0.03 -17.95 15.48
N TRP A 255 -0.78 -16.86 15.71
CA TRP A 255 -2.24 -16.90 15.70
C TRP A 255 -2.79 -17.35 14.35
N SER A 256 -2.31 -16.77 13.24
CA SER A 256 -2.73 -17.10 11.87
C SER A 256 -2.47 -18.57 11.53
N LEU A 257 -1.33 -19.09 11.96
CA LEU A 257 -0.99 -20.49 11.81
C LEU A 257 -1.99 -21.39 12.55
N CYS A 258 -2.28 -21.06 13.80
CA CYS A 258 -3.25 -21.80 14.63
C CYS A 258 -4.66 -21.75 14.02
N VAL A 259 -5.11 -20.58 13.59
CA VAL A 259 -6.44 -20.39 12.99
C VAL A 259 -6.56 -21.16 11.68
N GLY A 260 -5.56 -21.04 10.79
CA GLY A 260 -5.55 -21.72 9.49
C GLY A 260 -5.52 -23.25 9.60
N LEU A 261 -4.74 -23.80 10.54
CA LEU A 261 -4.61 -25.24 10.72
C LEU A 261 -5.78 -25.87 11.48
N PHE A 262 -6.24 -25.24 12.58
CA PHE A 262 -7.13 -25.89 13.54
C PHE A 262 -8.58 -25.40 13.46
N ILE A 263 -8.80 -24.11 13.17
CA ILE A 263 -10.14 -23.51 13.18
C ILE A 263 -10.75 -23.56 11.78
N TYR A 264 -10.10 -22.95 10.79
CA TYR A 264 -10.62 -22.92 9.43
C TYR A 264 -10.21 -24.14 8.61
N LYS A 265 -9.10 -24.79 8.97
CA LYS A 265 -8.57 -25.99 8.27
C LYS A 265 -8.36 -25.73 6.78
N GLY A 266 -7.93 -24.51 6.42
CA GLY A 266 -7.71 -24.09 5.04
C GLY A 266 -6.45 -24.66 4.41
N PHE A 267 -5.46 -25.05 5.23
CA PHE A 267 -4.23 -25.71 4.79
C PHE A 267 -3.80 -26.76 5.81
N SER A 268 -2.94 -27.68 5.39
CA SER A 268 -2.36 -28.73 6.22
C SER A 268 -0.88 -28.49 6.50
N PHE A 269 -0.27 -29.25 7.40
CA PHE A 269 1.17 -29.18 7.66
C PHE A 269 2.02 -29.43 6.40
N LYS A 270 1.51 -30.14 5.41
CA LYS A 270 2.20 -30.40 4.14
C LYS A 270 2.27 -29.18 3.24
N ASP A 271 1.38 -28.23 3.41
CA ASP A 271 1.29 -27.02 2.60
C ASP A 271 2.19 -25.89 3.14
N ILE A 272 2.61 -25.99 4.41
CA ILE A 272 3.46 -25.00 5.08
C ILE A 272 4.74 -24.70 4.29
N PRO A 273 5.52 -25.68 3.79
CA PRO A 273 6.72 -25.39 3.01
C PRO A 273 6.44 -24.56 1.76
N HIS A 274 5.29 -24.78 1.10
CA HIS A 274 4.89 -24.00 -0.07
C HIS A 274 4.53 -22.56 0.31
N ILE A 275 3.80 -22.37 1.40
CA ILE A 275 3.48 -21.02 1.93
C ILE A 275 4.77 -20.26 2.25
N PHE A 276 5.72 -20.91 2.93
CA PHE A 276 7.02 -20.30 3.22
C PHE A 276 7.82 -19.98 1.96
N ALA A 277 7.75 -20.81 0.93
CA ALA A 277 8.43 -20.55 -0.36
C ALA A 277 7.90 -19.25 -1.00
N ASN A 278 6.57 -19.04 -1.02
CA ASN A 278 5.95 -17.81 -1.52
C ASN A 278 6.39 -16.58 -0.71
N VAL A 279 6.44 -16.72 0.62
CA VAL A 279 6.92 -15.66 1.52
C VAL A 279 8.37 -15.31 1.22
N VAL A 280 9.25 -16.31 1.07
CA VAL A 280 10.69 -16.10 0.77
C VAL A 280 10.86 -15.40 -0.58
N GLU A 281 10.09 -15.78 -1.59
CA GLU A 281 10.14 -15.14 -2.91
C GLU A 281 9.73 -13.64 -2.81
N THR A 282 8.62 -13.35 -2.14
CA THR A 282 8.14 -11.97 -1.95
C THR A 282 9.12 -11.15 -1.12
N LEU A 283 9.61 -11.73 -0.02
CA LEU A 283 10.56 -11.09 0.87
C LEU A 283 11.90 -10.80 0.19
N GLY A 284 12.39 -11.72 -0.64
CA GLY A 284 13.63 -11.53 -1.40
C GLY A 284 13.57 -10.30 -2.30
N LYS A 285 12.45 -10.08 -2.98
CA LYS A 285 12.22 -8.90 -3.81
C LYS A 285 12.24 -7.59 -2.98
N VAL A 286 11.62 -7.61 -1.81
CA VAL A 286 11.55 -6.44 -0.91
C VAL A 286 12.92 -6.15 -0.29
N LEU A 287 13.60 -7.16 0.23
CA LEU A 287 14.88 -6.97 0.92
C LEU A 287 15.99 -6.47 0.00
N ILE A 288 16.11 -7.03 -1.22
CA ILE A 288 17.13 -6.55 -2.16
C ILE A 288 16.88 -5.10 -2.55
N LEU A 289 15.61 -4.72 -2.73
CA LEU A 289 15.22 -3.35 -3.02
C LEU A 289 15.59 -2.40 -1.86
N LEU A 290 15.26 -2.79 -0.63
CA LEU A 290 15.62 -2.04 0.59
C LEU A 290 17.14 -1.86 0.71
N GLY A 291 17.91 -2.91 0.49
CA GLY A 291 19.37 -2.86 0.58
C GLY A 291 19.96 -1.87 -0.42
N VAL A 292 19.59 -1.98 -1.70
CA VAL A 292 20.12 -1.11 -2.76
C VAL A 292 19.67 0.35 -2.56
N SER A 293 18.42 0.57 -2.12
CA SER A 293 17.90 1.90 -1.82
C SER A 293 18.69 2.63 -0.72
N GLY A 294 19.30 1.89 0.21
CA GLY A 294 20.15 2.49 1.25
C GLY A 294 21.36 3.23 0.68
N ALA A 295 22.02 2.66 -0.35
CA ALA A 295 23.12 3.30 -1.04
C ALA A 295 22.67 4.55 -1.83
N PHE A 296 21.53 4.43 -2.51
CA PHE A 296 20.94 5.53 -3.26
C PHE A 296 20.56 6.72 -2.36
N THR A 297 19.87 6.44 -1.25
CA THR A 297 19.48 7.45 -0.25
C THR A 297 20.71 8.14 0.38
N TYR A 298 21.80 7.38 0.59
CA TYR A 298 23.07 7.98 1.02
C TYR A 298 23.58 9.01 0.02
N LEU A 299 23.58 8.69 -1.29
CA LEU A 299 23.99 9.62 -2.33
C LEU A 299 23.06 10.83 -2.45
N LEU A 300 21.75 10.64 -2.37
CA LEU A 300 20.78 11.74 -2.34
C LEU A 300 21.09 12.74 -1.23
N THR A 301 21.42 12.23 -0.04
CA THR A 301 21.74 13.04 1.14
C THR A 301 23.12 13.71 0.98
N TYR A 302 24.12 12.96 0.52
CA TYR A 302 25.48 13.45 0.30
C TYR A 302 25.51 14.61 -0.71
N LEU A 303 24.75 14.49 -1.79
CA LEU A 303 24.60 15.51 -2.83
C LEU A 303 23.62 16.63 -2.44
N ARG A 304 23.01 16.58 -1.25
CA ARG A 304 22.02 17.54 -0.76
C ARG A 304 20.82 17.74 -1.71
N ILE A 305 20.46 16.70 -2.46
CA ILE A 305 19.35 16.75 -3.43
C ILE A 305 18.02 17.16 -2.76
N PRO A 306 17.64 16.67 -1.57
CA PRO A 306 16.44 17.14 -0.89
C PRO A 306 16.40 18.64 -0.67
N THR A 307 17.51 19.24 -0.23
CA THR A 307 17.62 20.67 -0.01
C THR A 307 17.54 21.46 -1.32
N MET A 308 18.17 20.96 -2.41
CA MET A 308 18.10 21.61 -3.73
C MET A 308 16.67 21.62 -4.28
N ILE A 309 15.95 20.52 -4.14
CA ILE A 309 14.53 20.42 -4.56
C ILE A 309 13.66 21.33 -3.72
N ALA A 310 13.87 21.37 -2.40
CA ALA A 310 13.12 22.23 -1.50
C ALA A 310 13.33 23.71 -1.84
N THR A 311 14.59 24.16 -1.98
CA THR A 311 14.88 25.56 -2.33
C THR A 311 14.34 25.92 -3.70
N GLY A 312 14.42 25.01 -4.68
CA GLY A 312 13.83 25.19 -6.00
C GLY A 312 12.30 25.36 -5.95
N LEU A 313 11.60 24.51 -5.21
CA LEU A 313 10.15 24.62 -5.05
C LEU A 313 9.73 25.90 -4.35
N PHE A 314 10.39 26.25 -3.24
CA PHE A 314 10.09 27.49 -2.50
C PHE A 314 10.48 28.76 -3.26
N SER A 315 11.39 28.71 -4.22
CA SER A 315 11.71 29.83 -5.13
C SER A 315 10.61 30.07 -6.16
N ILE A 316 9.88 29.02 -6.57
CA ILE A 316 8.76 29.12 -7.52
C ILE A 316 7.51 29.65 -6.82
N THR A 317 7.21 29.13 -5.62
CA THR A 317 6.03 29.52 -4.86
C THR A 317 6.20 29.26 -3.36
N SER A 318 5.65 30.16 -2.53
CA SER A 318 5.48 29.97 -1.09
C SER A 318 4.08 29.48 -0.72
N ASN A 319 3.19 29.32 -1.71
CA ASN A 319 1.82 28.88 -1.45
C ASN A 319 1.80 27.38 -1.14
N LYS A 320 1.42 27.05 0.10
CA LYS A 320 1.31 25.67 0.60
C LYS A 320 0.44 24.78 -0.30
N ILE A 321 -0.68 25.29 -0.80
CA ILE A 321 -1.61 24.52 -1.64
C ILE A 321 -0.93 24.11 -2.95
N VAL A 322 -0.23 25.05 -3.61
CA VAL A 322 0.45 24.80 -4.86
C VAL A 322 1.58 23.80 -4.69
N ILE A 323 2.37 23.91 -3.60
CA ILE A 323 3.45 22.95 -3.31
C ILE A 323 2.86 21.54 -3.12
N LEU A 324 1.76 21.40 -2.37
CA LEU A 324 1.10 20.11 -2.18
C LEU A 324 0.57 19.52 -3.49
N ILE A 325 0.03 20.34 -4.39
CA ILE A 325 -0.39 19.90 -5.73
C ILE A 325 0.82 19.36 -6.51
N LEU A 326 1.92 20.12 -6.55
CA LEU A 326 3.13 19.72 -7.29
C LEU A 326 3.72 18.42 -6.75
N LEU A 327 3.77 18.25 -5.42
CA LEU A 327 4.27 17.02 -4.79
C LEU A 327 3.34 15.84 -5.09
N ASN A 328 2.02 16.03 -5.06
CA ASN A 328 1.06 14.97 -5.42
C ASN A 328 1.18 14.57 -6.88
N ILE A 329 1.32 15.51 -7.80
CA ILE A 329 1.53 15.22 -9.23
C ILE A 329 2.84 14.48 -9.43
N LEU A 330 3.92 14.90 -8.77
CA LEU A 330 5.21 14.22 -8.84
C LEU A 330 5.09 12.75 -8.40
N MET A 331 4.46 12.50 -7.24
CA MET A 331 4.25 11.15 -6.72
C MET A 331 3.40 10.31 -7.66
N LEU A 332 2.31 10.86 -8.21
CA LEU A 332 1.45 10.16 -9.18
C LEU A 332 2.20 9.81 -10.46
N CYS A 333 2.95 10.76 -11.04
CA CYS A 333 3.71 10.52 -12.26
C CYS A 333 4.77 9.43 -12.09
N LEU A 334 5.47 9.43 -10.95
CA LEU A 334 6.46 8.39 -10.64
C LEU A 334 5.80 7.06 -10.26
N GLY A 335 4.66 7.10 -9.56
CA GLY A 335 3.89 5.93 -9.17
C GLY A 335 3.36 5.09 -10.33
N CYS A 336 3.15 5.73 -11.51
CA CYS A 336 2.78 5.00 -12.73
C CYS A 336 3.93 4.19 -13.33
N LEU A 337 5.18 4.52 -13.01
CA LEU A 337 6.39 3.98 -13.63
C LEU A 337 7.14 2.99 -12.75
N ILE A 338 7.11 3.22 -11.43
CA ILE A 338 8.00 2.59 -10.47
C ILE A 338 7.17 1.93 -9.38
N GLU A 339 7.63 0.80 -8.90
CA GLU A 339 7.01 0.04 -7.82
C GLU A 339 6.98 0.85 -6.51
N MET A 340 5.87 0.72 -5.77
CA MET A 340 5.53 1.58 -4.64
C MET A 340 6.58 1.57 -3.51
N ALA A 341 7.06 0.39 -3.10
CA ALA A 341 8.02 0.29 -2.01
C ALA A 341 9.33 1.03 -2.32
N CYS A 342 9.76 0.96 -3.59
CA CYS A 342 10.92 1.70 -4.09
C CYS A 342 10.71 3.22 -4.00
N LEU A 343 9.55 3.69 -4.44
CA LEU A 343 9.23 5.12 -4.40
C LEU A 343 9.16 5.66 -2.98
N ILE A 344 8.58 4.90 -2.06
CA ILE A 344 8.54 5.30 -0.65
C ILE A 344 9.98 5.51 -0.13
N LEU A 345 10.89 4.56 -0.40
CA LEU A 345 12.28 4.67 0.05
C LEU A 345 13.04 5.84 -0.56
N MET A 346 12.77 6.13 -1.84
CA MET A 346 13.47 7.19 -2.58
C MET A 346 12.89 8.59 -2.30
N LEU A 347 11.55 8.69 -2.27
CA LEU A 347 10.89 9.98 -2.18
C LEU A 347 10.73 10.47 -0.74
N THR A 348 10.60 9.58 0.23
CA THR A 348 10.42 9.99 1.63
C THR A 348 11.54 10.92 2.11
N PRO A 349 12.85 10.60 1.98
CA PRO A 349 13.91 11.49 2.43
C PRO A 349 13.95 12.81 1.67
N VAL A 350 13.36 12.89 0.48
CA VAL A 350 13.28 14.11 -0.33
C VAL A 350 12.06 14.96 0.04
N ILE A 351 10.88 14.34 0.11
CA ILE A 351 9.62 15.06 0.30
C ILE A 351 9.37 15.41 1.78
N LEU A 352 9.80 14.55 2.71
CA LEU A 352 9.53 14.73 4.14
C LEU A 352 10.08 16.04 4.73
N PRO A 353 11.32 16.48 4.42
CA PRO A 353 11.79 17.78 4.88
C PRO A 353 10.95 18.95 4.35
N ILE A 354 10.49 18.87 3.07
CA ILE A 354 9.63 19.88 2.46
C ILE A 354 8.28 19.92 3.17
N TRP A 355 7.70 18.74 3.42
CA TRP A 355 6.43 18.57 4.11
C TRP A 355 6.43 19.16 5.52
N MET A 356 7.52 18.90 6.26
CA MET A 356 7.71 19.45 7.61
C MET A 356 7.90 20.98 7.60
N GLN A 357 8.59 21.54 6.61
CA GLN A 357 8.72 22.99 6.43
C GLN A 357 7.37 23.67 6.17
N LEU A 358 6.40 22.96 5.59
CA LEU A 358 5.02 23.43 5.43
C LEU A 358 4.18 23.34 6.74
N GLY A 359 4.78 22.91 7.85
CA GLY A 359 4.13 22.71 9.13
C GLY A 359 3.19 21.51 9.17
N LEU A 360 3.46 20.48 8.36
CA LEU A 360 2.65 19.27 8.28
C LEU A 360 3.35 18.09 8.97
N SER A 361 2.54 17.20 9.58
CA SER A 361 3.02 16.01 10.28
C SER A 361 3.66 14.99 9.33
N PRO A 362 4.73 14.30 9.75
CA PRO A 362 5.27 13.15 9.02
C PRO A 362 4.25 12.02 8.80
N ILE A 363 3.35 11.79 9.76
CA ILE A 363 2.29 10.79 9.65
C ILE A 363 1.32 11.15 8.52
N HIS A 364 1.00 12.44 8.39
CA HIS A 364 0.17 12.95 7.30
C HIS A 364 0.80 12.62 5.94
N LEU A 365 2.11 12.87 5.76
CA LEU A 365 2.82 12.50 4.54
C LEU A 365 2.74 11.00 4.28
N GLY A 366 2.96 10.17 5.31
CA GLY A 366 2.93 8.71 5.16
C GLY A 366 1.61 8.20 4.58
N VAL A 367 0.49 8.68 5.12
CA VAL A 367 -0.85 8.33 4.63
C VAL A 367 -1.08 8.84 3.20
N VAL A 368 -0.79 10.11 2.93
CA VAL A 368 -0.99 10.72 1.60
C VAL A 368 -0.11 10.02 0.56
N MET A 369 1.15 9.73 0.89
CA MET A 369 2.07 9.04 -0.01
C MET A 369 1.59 7.62 -0.32
N VAL A 370 1.13 6.87 0.68
CA VAL A 370 0.63 5.50 0.48
C VAL A 370 -0.61 5.50 -0.43
N LEU A 371 -1.57 6.39 -0.22
CA LEU A 371 -2.74 6.48 -1.12
C LEU A 371 -2.35 6.94 -2.53
N ASN A 372 -1.52 7.98 -2.63
CA ASN A 372 -1.10 8.55 -3.91
C ASN A 372 -0.39 7.52 -4.78
N LEU A 373 0.61 6.83 -4.22
CA LEU A 373 1.33 5.76 -4.91
C LEU A 373 0.45 4.54 -5.16
N GLY A 374 -0.53 4.27 -4.28
CA GLY A 374 -1.54 3.24 -4.49
C GLY A 374 -2.39 3.50 -5.74
N ILE A 375 -2.77 4.74 -6.01
CA ILE A 375 -3.40 5.13 -7.28
C ILE A 375 -2.46 4.86 -8.46
N GLY A 376 -1.17 5.10 -8.28
CA GLY A 376 -0.13 4.79 -9.28
C GLY A 376 -0.08 3.31 -9.66
N LEU A 377 -0.31 2.38 -8.70
CA LEU A 377 -0.34 0.93 -8.97
C LEU A 377 -1.46 0.51 -9.94
N LEU A 378 -2.46 1.34 -10.13
CA LEU A 378 -3.59 1.12 -11.04
C LEU A 378 -3.42 1.86 -12.37
N THR A 379 -2.41 2.73 -12.47
CA THR A 379 -2.28 3.69 -13.58
C THR A 379 -1.25 3.22 -14.59
N PRO A 380 -1.57 3.23 -15.91
CA PRO A 380 -0.58 2.92 -16.95
C PRO A 380 0.61 3.90 -16.90
N PRO A 381 1.82 3.53 -17.39
CA PRO A 381 2.11 2.36 -18.24
C PRO A 381 2.47 1.06 -17.49
N VAL A 382 2.89 1.12 -16.21
CA VAL A 382 3.32 -0.08 -15.51
C VAL A 382 2.20 -0.67 -14.65
N GLY A 383 1.65 0.06 -13.66
CA GLY A 383 0.49 -0.31 -12.87
C GLY A 383 0.39 -1.79 -12.45
N SER A 384 1.13 -2.24 -11.43
CA SER A 384 1.23 -3.67 -11.11
C SER A 384 -0.13 -4.33 -10.81
N THR A 385 -1.00 -3.65 -10.09
CA THR A 385 -2.35 -4.16 -9.80
C THR A 385 -3.24 -4.16 -11.05
N LEU A 386 -3.01 -3.24 -12.01
CA LEU A 386 -3.70 -3.23 -13.30
C LEU A 386 -3.37 -4.50 -14.12
N PHE A 387 -2.11 -4.96 -14.09
CA PHE A 387 -1.72 -6.23 -14.71
C PHE A 387 -2.38 -7.43 -14.06
N ILE A 388 -2.49 -7.44 -12.72
CA ILE A 388 -3.18 -8.50 -11.98
C ILE A 388 -4.67 -8.52 -12.36
N GLY A 389 -5.34 -7.36 -12.35
CA GLY A 389 -6.73 -7.26 -12.76
C GLY A 389 -6.97 -7.75 -14.19
N SER A 390 -6.06 -7.46 -15.12
CA SER A 390 -6.10 -7.99 -16.48
C SER A 390 -5.94 -9.52 -16.51
N ALA A 391 -5.02 -10.06 -15.74
CA ALA A 391 -4.74 -11.50 -15.69
C ALA A 391 -5.93 -12.31 -15.14
N ILE A 392 -6.56 -11.87 -14.04
CA ILE A 392 -7.70 -12.57 -13.42
C ILE A 392 -9.00 -12.41 -14.20
N SER A 393 -9.20 -11.26 -14.87
CA SER A 393 -10.41 -11.00 -15.63
C SER A 393 -10.33 -11.44 -17.09
N GLY A 394 -9.12 -11.61 -17.64
CA GLY A 394 -8.91 -11.85 -19.07
C GLY A 394 -9.18 -10.63 -19.96
N ILE A 395 -9.43 -9.44 -19.39
CA ILE A 395 -9.68 -8.21 -20.13
C ILE A 395 -8.35 -7.52 -20.46
N LYS A 396 -8.23 -6.97 -21.66
CA LYS A 396 -7.02 -6.25 -22.09
C LYS A 396 -6.79 -5.01 -21.22
N ILE A 397 -5.52 -4.75 -20.93
CA ILE A 397 -5.08 -3.63 -20.08
C ILE A 397 -5.57 -2.28 -20.62
N GLU A 398 -5.55 -2.09 -21.95
CA GLU A 398 -6.01 -0.86 -22.58
C GLU A 398 -7.50 -0.59 -22.34
N THR A 399 -8.31 -1.66 -22.31
CA THR A 399 -9.75 -1.58 -22.00
C THR A 399 -9.96 -1.24 -20.53
N LEU A 400 -9.28 -1.95 -19.62
CA LEU A 400 -9.36 -1.67 -18.20
C LEU A 400 -8.89 -0.26 -17.86
N SER A 401 -7.79 0.21 -18.45
CA SER A 401 -7.26 1.57 -18.23
C SER A 401 -8.27 2.65 -18.60
N LYS A 402 -9.01 2.47 -19.69
CA LYS A 402 -10.09 3.40 -20.10
C LYS A 402 -11.28 3.34 -19.14
N LYS A 403 -11.66 2.15 -18.71
CA LYS A 403 -12.79 1.92 -17.78
C LYS A 403 -12.48 2.33 -16.36
N MET A 404 -11.20 2.41 -15.98
CA MET A 404 -10.74 2.92 -14.69
C MET A 404 -10.93 4.42 -14.51
N ALA A 405 -11.15 5.21 -15.58
CA ALA A 405 -11.24 6.68 -15.49
C ALA A 405 -12.18 7.20 -14.39
N PRO A 406 -13.41 6.70 -14.22
CA PRO A 406 -14.29 7.14 -13.13
C PRO A 406 -13.74 6.78 -11.73
N PHE A 407 -13.07 5.63 -11.61
CA PHE A 407 -12.45 5.20 -10.35
C PHE A 407 -11.24 6.06 -9.98
N TYR A 408 -10.46 6.53 -10.95
CA TYR A 408 -9.41 7.52 -10.69
C TYR A 408 -10.01 8.80 -10.11
N ILE A 409 -11.14 9.27 -10.64
CA ILE A 409 -11.81 10.47 -10.11
C ILE A 409 -12.22 10.25 -8.65
N THR A 410 -12.81 9.08 -8.32
CA THR A 410 -13.21 8.76 -6.94
C THR A 410 -12.01 8.71 -6.00
N MET A 411 -10.92 8.07 -6.42
CA MET A 411 -9.68 7.99 -5.63
C MET A 411 -8.99 9.36 -5.50
N PHE A 412 -9.02 10.21 -6.54
CA PHE A 412 -8.51 11.58 -6.46
C PHE A 412 -9.33 12.44 -5.49
N ILE A 413 -10.64 12.25 -5.41
CA ILE A 413 -11.46 12.91 -4.39
C ILE A 413 -10.98 12.52 -2.99
N ALA A 414 -10.77 11.22 -2.73
CA ALA A 414 -10.22 10.76 -1.46
C ALA A 414 -8.83 11.35 -1.20
N LEU A 415 -7.94 11.37 -2.20
CA LEU A 415 -6.60 11.95 -2.09
C LEU A 415 -6.64 13.45 -1.76
N ILE A 416 -7.53 14.21 -2.39
CA ILE A 416 -7.73 15.64 -2.12
C ILE A 416 -8.22 15.85 -0.68
N ILE A 417 -9.22 15.07 -0.25
CA ILE A 417 -9.73 15.15 1.12
C ILE A 417 -8.60 14.91 2.12
N LEU A 418 -7.82 13.85 1.95
CA LEU A 418 -6.74 13.49 2.88
C LEU A 418 -5.56 14.46 2.82
N THR A 419 -5.25 15.04 1.65
CA THR A 419 -4.14 15.99 1.51
C THR A 419 -4.46 17.35 2.16
N TYR A 420 -5.67 17.86 1.95
CA TYR A 420 -6.01 19.23 2.36
C TYR A 420 -6.78 19.32 3.68
N PHE A 421 -7.37 18.25 4.12
CA PHE A 421 -8.13 18.15 5.37
C PHE A 421 -7.55 17.08 6.30
N PRO A 422 -6.31 17.22 6.79
CA PRO A 422 -5.67 16.21 7.64
C PRO A 422 -6.46 15.93 8.92
N GLN A 423 -7.28 16.87 9.38
CA GLN A 423 -8.15 16.69 10.56
C GLN A 423 -9.11 15.50 10.39
N THR A 424 -9.46 15.13 9.17
CA THR A 424 -10.37 13.99 8.89
C THR A 424 -9.86 12.66 9.44
N PHE A 425 -8.54 12.51 9.59
CA PHE A 425 -7.95 11.26 10.07
C PHE A 425 -6.90 11.45 11.18
N MET A 426 -6.25 12.63 11.27
CA MET A 426 -5.21 12.88 12.28
C MET A 426 -5.78 12.99 13.70
N TRP A 427 -7.09 13.20 13.86
CA TRP A 427 -7.73 13.24 15.18
C TRP A 427 -7.60 11.89 15.90
N LEU A 428 -7.65 10.75 15.16
CA LEU A 428 -7.62 9.42 15.77
C LEU A 428 -6.23 9.09 16.37
N PRO A 429 -5.09 9.23 15.66
CA PRO A 429 -3.79 9.07 16.29
C PRO A 429 -3.51 10.10 17.40
N ASN A 430 -3.97 11.36 17.27
CA ASN A 430 -3.81 12.37 18.32
C ASN A 430 -4.63 12.08 19.58
N LEU A 431 -5.71 11.29 19.49
CA LEU A 431 -6.52 10.86 20.64
C LEU A 431 -5.88 9.71 21.40
N LEU A 432 -5.16 8.83 20.70
CA LEU A 432 -4.64 7.58 21.25
C LEU A 432 -3.17 7.68 21.70
N TYR A 433 -2.45 8.70 21.24
CA TYR A 433 -1.04 8.99 21.55
C TYR A 433 -0.86 10.45 21.96
#